data_b67aa5697464195909b3add943a704cf
#
_entry.id   b67aa5697464195909b3add943a704cf
#
_cell.length_a   1.000
_cell.length_b   1.000
_cell.length_c   1.000
_cell.angle_alpha   90.00
_cell.angle_beta   90.00
_cell.angle_gamma   90.00
#
_symmetry.space_group_name_H-M   'P 1'
#
loop_
_entity.id
_entity.type
_entity.pdbx_description
1 polymer ?
#
loop_
_entity_poly.entity_id
_entity_poly.type
_entity_poly.pdbx_seq_one_letter_code
_entity_poly.pdbx_strand_id
1 'polypeptide(L)'
;NHAERIEKNWRRLVKDSDTVVVPGDISWGLTLDEAKPDFDFIENLPGQKIISKGNHDYWWTTRKKLNEFLTINNYFTIKFMHNNAFEAENKIICGTRGWIFENGQPDDERIIAREAGRLKMSLDYLKSADRSKEKIVFLHYPPIYMEQRAQHILDTLKEYDIKRCYYGHLHGKKNMRFAIEGEYEGIDFKLISCDRLSFMPILVR
;
A
#
# COMPACT_ATOMS: atom_id res chain seq x y z
N ASN A 1 -12.91 -8.01 18.45
CA ASN A 1 -13.12 -7.11 17.33
C ASN A 1 -11.77 -6.76 16.69
N HIS A 2 -11.69 -6.73 15.33
CA HIS A 2 -10.44 -6.44 14.62
C HIS A 2 -10.03 -4.97 14.81
N ALA A 3 -10.96 -4.03 14.69
CA ALA A 3 -10.72 -2.60 14.85
C ALA A 3 -10.13 -2.27 16.23
N GLU A 4 -10.69 -2.80 17.31
CA GLU A 4 -10.17 -2.60 18.66
C GLU A 4 -8.73 -3.11 18.82
N ARG A 5 -8.39 -4.25 18.20
CA ARG A 5 -7.02 -4.80 18.24
C ARG A 5 -6.06 -3.90 17.47
N ILE A 6 -6.47 -3.41 16.29
CA ILE A 6 -5.69 -2.47 15.49
C ILE A 6 -5.47 -1.20 16.29
N GLU A 7 -6.51 -0.58 16.82
CA GLU A 7 -6.42 0.65 17.59
C GLU A 7 -5.50 0.52 18.80
N LYS A 8 -5.70 -0.52 19.63
CA LYS A 8 -4.88 -0.77 20.81
C LYS A 8 -3.39 -0.90 20.46
N ASN A 9 -3.08 -1.68 19.43
CA ASN A 9 -1.70 -1.91 19.03
C ASN A 9 -1.09 -0.67 18.37
N TRP A 10 -1.87 0.03 17.53
CA TRP A 10 -1.44 1.24 16.87
C TRP A 10 -1.08 2.34 17.89
N ARG A 11 -1.99 2.66 18.82
CA ARG A 11 -1.75 3.67 19.88
C ARG A 11 -0.58 3.33 20.80
N ARG A 12 -0.27 2.03 20.95
CA ARG A 12 0.89 1.58 21.75
C ARG A 12 2.21 1.78 21.02
N LEU A 13 2.25 1.63 19.70
CA LEU A 13 3.48 1.50 18.92
C LEU A 13 3.80 2.72 18.08
N VAL A 14 2.79 3.48 17.65
CA VAL A 14 2.93 4.62 16.73
C VAL A 14 2.85 5.92 17.51
N LYS A 15 3.78 6.85 17.22
CA LYS A 15 3.82 8.21 17.74
C LYS A 15 3.24 9.19 16.71
N ASP A 16 2.88 10.39 17.15
CA ASP A 16 2.37 11.44 16.25
C ASP A 16 3.38 11.87 15.17
N SER A 17 4.68 11.73 15.46
CA SER A 17 5.76 12.01 14.49
C SER A 17 5.98 10.93 13.45
N ASP A 18 5.42 9.73 13.64
CA ASP A 18 5.68 8.60 12.75
C ASP A 18 4.85 8.68 11.46
N THR A 19 5.34 8.04 10.41
CA THR A 19 4.60 7.83 9.16
C THR A 19 4.22 6.36 9.04
N VAL A 20 2.93 6.09 8.84
CA VAL A 20 2.40 4.73 8.67
C VAL A 20 1.87 4.55 7.26
N VAL A 21 2.27 3.48 6.59
CA VAL A 21 1.76 3.11 5.27
C VAL A 21 0.69 2.03 5.43
N VAL A 22 -0.48 2.28 4.84
CA VAL A 22 -1.59 1.32 4.78
C VAL A 22 -1.84 0.96 3.31
N PRO A 23 -1.48 -0.24 2.87
CA PRO A 23 -1.53 -0.62 1.45
C PRO A 23 -2.92 -1.04 0.97
N GLY A 24 -3.98 -0.33 1.38
CA GLY A 24 -5.33 -0.49 0.89
C GLY A 24 -6.25 -1.36 1.74
N ASP A 25 -7.48 -1.53 1.25
CA ASP A 25 -8.59 -2.25 1.88
C ASP A 25 -8.95 -1.68 3.26
N ILE A 26 -9.09 -0.35 3.33
CA ILE A 26 -9.45 0.34 4.57
C ILE A 26 -10.96 0.41 4.79
N SER A 27 -11.77 0.33 3.73
CA SER A 27 -13.23 0.40 3.81
C SER A 27 -13.89 -0.32 2.64
N TRP A 28 -15.01 -0.98 2.93
CA TRP A 28 -15.87 -1.64 1.94
C TRP A 28 -17.01 -0.73 1.47
N GLY A 29 -17.03 0.54 1.86
CA GLY A 29 -17.98 1.53 1.36
C GLY A 29 -17.91 1.65 -0.16
N LEU A 30 -19.04 1.86 -0.81
CA LEU A 30 -19.13 2.06 -2.26
C LEU A 30 -18.82 3.52 -2.65
N THR A 31 -19.01 4.43 -1.71
CA THR A 31 -18.79 5.87 -1.88
C THR A 31 -17.90 6.42 -0.78
N LEU A 32 -17.34 7.62 -0.98
CA LEU A 32 -16.55 8.32 0.05
C LEU A 32 -17.38 8.60 1.31
N ASP A 33 -18.68 8.90 1.15
CA ASP A 33 -19.58 9.16 2.28
C ASP A 33 -19.81 7.88 3.11
N GLU A 34 -19.96 6.73 2.46
CA GLU A 34 -20.07 5.44 3.15
C GLU A 34 -18.76 5.02 3.83
N ALA A 35 -17.61 5.38 3.25
CA ALA A 35 -16.29 5.10 3.83
C ALA A 35 -15.89 6.07 4.95
N LYS A 36 -16.64 7.17 5.12
CA LYS A 36 -16.31 8.22 6.10
C LYS A 36 -16.08 7.72 7.53
N PRO A 37 -16.89 6.81 8.11
CA PRO A 37 -16.66 6.30 9.46
C PRO A 37 -15.29 5.61 9.62
N ASP A 38 -14.79 4.91 8.57
CA ASP A 38 -13.48 4.28 8.59
C ASP A 38 -12.36 5.33 8.50
N PHE A 39 -12.58 6.41 7.73
CA PHE A 39 -11.66 7.55 7.70
C PHE A 39 -11.62 8.31 9.03
N ASP A 40 -12.77 8.54 9.68
CA ASP A 40 -12.85 9.13 11.02
C ASP A 40 -12.02 8.29 12.02
N PHE A 41 -12.16 6.97 11.95
CA PHE A 41 -11.39 6.06 12.79
C PHE A 41 -9.88 6.19 12.54
N ILE A 42 -9.44 6.17 11.28
CA ILE A 42 -8.03 6.24 10.90
C ILE A 42 -7.44 7.62 11.23
N GLU A 43 -8.16 8.71 10.98
CA GLU A 43 -7.70 10.07 11.30
C GLU A 43 -7.39 10.24 12.78
N ASN A 44 -8.20 9.64 13.65
CA ASN A 44 -8.04 9.68 15.10
C ASN A 44 -6.87 8.83 15.64
N LEU A 45 -6.20 8.04 14.80
CA LEU A 45 -4.99 7.30 15.19
C LEU A 45 -3.75 8.19 15.06
N PRO A 46 -2.73 8.00 15.94
CA PRO A 46 -1.49 8.78 15.87
C PRO A 46 -0.69 8.55 14.59
N GLY A 47 0.13 9.53 14.23
CA GLY A 47 1.04 9.50 13.07
C GLY A 47 0.42 9.97 11.76
N GLN A 48 1.26 10.22 10.75
CA GLN A 48 0.84 10.52 9.38
C GLN A 48 0.51 9.21 8.66
N LYS A 49 -0.64 9.14 7.99
CA LYS A 49 -1.08 7.93 7.28
C LYS A 49 -0.95 8.12 5.77
N ILE A 50 -0.23 7.21 5.10
CA ILE A 50 -0.18 7.13 3.64
C ILE A 50 -1.00 5.91 3.23
N ILE A 51 -2.11 6.14 2.54
CA ILE A 51 -3.07 5.11 2.14
C ILE A 51 -2.98 4.91 0.62
N SER A 52 -2.79 3.68 0.18
CA SER A 52 -2.94 3.29 -1.22
C SER A 52 -4.25 2.54 -1.46
N LYS A 53 -4.58 2.32 -2.74
CA LYS A 53 -5.81 1.60 -3.11
C LYS A 53 -5.65 0.10 -2.93
N GLY A 54 -6.63 -0.54 -2.28
CA GLY A 54 -6.85 -1.99 -2.33
C GLY A 54 -7.93 -2.41 -3.35
N ASN A 55 -8.32 -3.67 -3.35
CA ASN A 55 -9.36 -4.15 -4.25
C ASN A 55 -10.78 -3.92 -3.71
N HIS A 56 -10.94 -3.82 -2.40
CA HIS A 56 -12.22 -3.53 -1.75
C HIS A 56 -12.46 -2.03 -1.50
N ASP A 57 -11.52 -1.15 -1.83
CA ASP A 57 -11.72 0.29 -1.75
C ASP A 57 -12.54 0.79 -2.94
N TYR A 58 -13.84 0.44 -2.98
CA TYR A 58 -14.74 0.77 -4.08
C TYR A 58 -15.01 2.27 -4.19
N TRP A 59 -14.91 3.00 -3.08
CA TRP A 59 -15.02 4.46 -2.96
C TRP A 59 -13.87 5.21 -3.66
N TRP A 60 -12.79 4.51 -4.04
CA TRP A 60 -11.60 5.14 -4.62
C TRP A 60 -11.91 5.83 -5.95
N THR A 61 -11.53 7.10 -6.04
CA THR A 61 -11.81 7.97 -7.19
C THR A 61 -10.55 8.75 -7.63
N THR A 62 -10.72 9.86 -8.35
CA THR A 62 -9.60 10.70 -8.80
C THR A 62 -8.88 11.36 -7.61
N ARG A 63 -7.56 11.58 -7.75
CA ARG A 63 -6.76 12.25 -6.71
C ARG A 63 -7.35 13.61 -6.29
N LYS A 64 -7.92 14.36 -7.24
CA LYS A 64 -8.60 15.63 -6.95
C LYS A 64 -9.74 15.44 -5.95
N LYS A 65 -10.68 14.54 -6.27
CA LYS A 65 -11.84 14.26 -5.40
C LYS A 65 -11.43 13.68 -4.04
N LEU A 66 -10.40 12.82 -4.01
CA LEU A 66 -9.85 12.29 -2.77
C LEU A 66 -9.31 13.41 -1.87
N ASN A 67 -8.52 14.34 -2.44
CA ASN A 67 -7.99 15.46 -1.68
C ASN A 67 -9.08 16.45 -1.24
N GLU A 68 -10.08 16.70 -2.09
CA GLU A 68 -11.26 17.51 -1.71
C GLU A 68 -12.00 16.89 -0.51
N PHE A 69 -12.19 15.57 -0.52
CA PHE A 69 -12.80 14.85 0.60
C PHE A 69 -12.01 15.01 1.90
N LEU A 70 -10.67 14.90 1.87
CA LEU A 70 -9.83 15.13 3.05
C LEU A 70 -10.01 16.56 3.57
N THR A 71 -10.00 17.55 2.68
CA THR A 71 -10.14 18.97 3.04
C THR A 71 -11.50 19.27 3.67
N ILE A 72 -12.59 18.80 3.08
CA ILE A 72 -13.95 19.04 3.55
C ILE A 72 -14.18 18.43 4.94
N ASN A 73 -13.58 17.28 5.22
CA ASN A 73 -13.75 16.58 6.50
C ASN A 73 -12.66 16.93 7.54
N ASN A 74 -11.73 17.87 7.23
CA ASN A 74 -10.63 18.26 8.10
C ASN A 74 -9.71 17.09 8.49
N TYR A 75 -9.42 16.20 7.54
CA TYR A 75 -8.45 15.12 7.72
C TYR A 75 -7.05 15.64 7.38
N PHE A 76 -6.22 15.84 8.39
CA PHE A 76 -4.90 16.46 8.27
C PHE A 76 -3.75 15.46 8.27
N THR A 77 -4.00 14.25 8.76
CA THR A 77 -2.98 13.23 8.92
C THR A 77 -3.00 12.16 7.82
N ILE A 78 -4.03 12.18 6.95
CA ILE A 78 -4.21 11.21 5.87
C ILE A 78 -3.69 11.78 4.55
N LYS A 79 -2.97 10.96 3.79
CA LYS A 79 -2.50 11.24 2.43
C LYS A 79 -2.75 10.03 1.54
N PHE A 80 -3.08 10.27 0.26
CA PHE A 80 -3.30 9.19 -0.70
C PHE A 80 -2.11 8.97 -1.63
N MET A 81 -1.62 7.73 -1.67
CA MET A 81 -0.65 7.28 -2.66
C MET A 81 -1.38 6.90 -3.95
N HIS A 82 -1.41 7.85 -4.90
CA HIS A 82 -2.13 7.73 -6.17
C HIS A 82 -1.27 8.30 -7.31
N ASN A 83 -0.39 7.47 -7.86
CA ASN A 83 0.61 7.83 -8.88
C ASN A 83 1.58 8.94 -8.40
N ASN A 84 1.86 8.98 -7.12
CA ASN A 84 2.77 9.92 -6.45
C ASN A 84 3.62 9.16 -5.42
N ALA A 85 4.56 9.86 -4.79
CA ALA A 85 5.40 9.33 -3.72
C ALA A 85 5.47 10.33 -2.56
N PHE A 86 5.96 9.86 -1.42
CA PHE A 86 6.14 10.67 -0.22
C PHE A 86 7.53 10.45 0.37
N GLU A 87 8.11 11.50 0.90
CA GLU A 87 9.30 11.39 1.73
C GLU A 87 8.90 11.12 3.18
N ALA A 88 9.58 10.17 3.81
CA ALA A 88 9.47 9.87 5.23
C ALA A 88 10.89 9.58 5.76
N GLU A 89 11.41 10.46 6.59
CA GLU A 89 12.78 10.41 7.09
C GLU A 89 13.81 10.30 5.94
N ASN A 90 14.60 9.23 5.94
CA ASN A 90 15.59 8.93 4.90
C ASN A 90 15.08 8.01 3.78
N LYS A 91 13.77 7.89 3.62
CA LYS A 91 13.12 6.97 2.68
C LYS A 91 12.18 7.70 1.73
N ILE A 92 11.98 7.13 0.56
CA ILE A 92 10.94 7.54 -0.40
C ILE A 92 9.93 6.40 -0.47
N ILE A 93 8.69 6.69 -0.10
CA ILE A 93 7.57 5.75 -0.09
C ILE A 93 6.87 5.82 -1.44
N CYS A 94 6.94 4.74 -2.20
CA CYS A 94 6.35 4.59 -3.51
C CYS A 94 5.37 3.41 -3.53
N GLY A 95 4.48 3.36 -4.52
CA GLY A 95 3.64 2.19 -4.67
C GLY A 95 2.49 2.35 -5.64
N THR A 96 1.77 1.25 -5.80
CA THR A 96 0.53 1.14 -6.56
C THR A 96 -0.32 0.02 -5.98
N ARG A 97 -1.57 -0.13 -6.45
CA ARG A 97 -2.39 -1.28 -6.09
C ARG A 97 -1.71 -2.60 -6.46
N GLY A 98 -1.03 -2.65 -7.59
CA GLY A 98 -0.59 -3.89 -8.18
C GLY A 98 -1.76 -4.69 -8.77
N TRP A 99 -1.45 -5.87 -9.25
CA TRP A 99 -2.44 -6.85 -9.73
C TRP A 99 -1.80 -8.23 -9.80
N ILE A 100 -2.60 -9.27 -9.64
CA ILE A 100 -2.23 -10.64 -9.90
C ILE A 100 -3.32 -11.29 -10.73
N PHE A 101 -3.01 -12.39 -11.43
CA PHE A 101 -3.99 -13.12 -12.20
C PHE A 101 -5.07 -13.71 -11.28
N GLU A 102 -6.26 -13.12 -11.31
CA GLU A 102 -7.44 -13.68 -10.65
C GLU A 102 -8.20 -14.54 -11.66
N ASN A 103 -8.01 -15.85 -11.58
CA ASN A 103 -8.71 -16.84 -12.43
C ASN A 103 -8.43 -16.75 -13.93
N GLY A 104 -7.27 -16.20 -14.35
CA GLY A 104 -6.87 -16.17 -15.76
C GLY A 104 -7.80 -15.34 -16.65
N GLN A 105 -8.24 -14.19 -16.17
CA GLN A 105 -9.10 -13.30 -16.94
C GLN A 105 -8.33 -12.73 -18.15
N PRO A 106 -8.97 -12.60 -19.32
CA PRO A 106 -8.30 -12.11 -20.55
C PRO A 106 -7.65 -10.73 -20.41
N ASP A 107 -8.13 -9.91 -19.46
CA ASP A 107 -7.65 -8.54 -19.22
C ASP A 107 -6.53 -8.44 -18.19
N ASP A 108 -6.18 -9.53 -17.51
CA ASP A 108 -5.22 -9.50 -16.39
C ASP A 108 -3.86 -8.93 -16.81
N GLU A 109 -3.31 -9.36 -17.94
CA GLU A 109 -2.03 -8.87 -18.46
C GLU A 109 -2.05 -7.36 -18.73
N ARG A 110 -3.14 -6.87 -19.32
CA ARG A 110 -3.34 -5.44 -19.55
C ARG A 110 -3.43 -4.65 -18.25
N ILE A 111 -4.07 -5.22 -17.23
CA ILE A 111 -4.17 -4.60 -15.91
C ILE A 111 -2.79 -4.57 -15.24
N ILE A 112 -2.02 -5.65 -15.29
CA ILE A 112 -0.65 -5.73 -14.76
C ILE A 112 0.24 -4.68 -15.43
N ALA A 113 0.22 -4.57 -16.76
CA ALA A 113 0.98 -3.56 -17.49
C ALA A 113 0.60 -2.12 -17.09
N ARG A 114 -0.71 -1.86 -16.91
CA ARG A 114 -1.20 -0.56 -16.43
C ARG A 114 -0.73 -0.26 -14.99
N GLU A 115 -0.78 -1.22 -14.10
CA GLU A 115 -0.30 -1.04 -12.71
C GLU A 115 1.22 -0.85 -12.66
N ALA A 116 1.99 -1.51 -13.53
CA ALA A 116 3.41 -1.25 -13.70
C ALA A 116 3.68 0.19 -14.17
N GLY A 117 2.89 0.70 -15.13
CA GLY A 117 2.95 2.11 -15.54
C GLY A 117 2.66 3.09 -14.40
N ARG A 118 1.68 2.78 -13.55
CA ARG A 118 1.36 3.57 -12.34
C ARG A 118 2.49 3.52 -11.31
N LEU A 119 3.12 2.36 -11.13
CA LEU A 119 4.28 2.21 -10.28
C LEU A 119 5.44 3.08 -10.76
N LYS A 120 5.73 3.10 -12.08
CA LYS A 120 6.73 4.00 -12.67
C LYS A 120 6.43 5.47 -12.39
N MET A 121 5.16 5.89 -12.54
CA MET A 121 4.75 7.25 -12.18
C MET A 121 5.03 7.59 -10.71
N SER A 122 4.77 6.66 -9.80
CA SER A 122 5.07 6.81 -8.37
C SER A 122 6.58 6.91 -8.13
N LEU A 123 7.37 6.02 -8.74
CA LEU A 123 8.83 5.97 -8.60
C LEU A 123 9.54 7.20 -9.21
N ASP A 124 8.92 7.81 -10.22
CA ASP A 124 9.43 9.01 -10.89
C ASP A 124 8.97 10.33 -10.25
N TYR A 125 7.96 10.27 -9.37
CA TYR A 125 7.30 11.47 -8.85
C TYR A 125 8.26 12.42 -8.12
N LEU A 126 9.22 11.89 -7.40
CA LEU A 126 10.25 12.64 -6.68
C LEU A 126 11.62 12.47 -7.34
N LYS A 127 11.70 12.66 -8.69
CA LYS A 127 12.98 12.54 -9.44
C LYS A 127 14.07 13.48 -8.96
N SER A 128 13.71 14.65 -8.42
CA SER A 128 14.62 15.63 -7.84
C SER A 128 14.96 15.39 -6.37
N ALA A 129 14.30 14.40 -5.73
CA ALA A 129 14.61 14.03 -4.35
C ALA A 129 16.05 13.52 -4.23
N ASP A 130 16.57 13.65 -3.03
CA ASP A 130 17.91 13.16 -2.70
C ASP A 130 18.08 11.69 -3.13
N ARG A 131 18.97 11.47 -4.09
CA ARG A 131 19.25 10.11 -4.63
C ARG A 131 19.87 9.16 -3.61
N SER A 132 20.32 9.67 -2.47
CA SER A 132 20.81 8.84 -1.36
C SER A 132 19.67 8.16 -0.58
N LYS A 133 18.42 8.66 -0.71
CA LYS A 133 17.27 8.08 -0.02
C LYS A 133 16.85 6.78 -0.69
N GLU A 134 16.66 5.76 0.13
CA GLU A 134 16.16 4.47 -0.33
C GLU A 134 14.68 4.60 -0.76
N LYS A 135 14.36 4.06 -1.94
CA LYS A 135 12.98 3.89 -2.39
C LYS A 135 12.43 2.56 -1.88
N ILE A 136 11.32 2.63 -1.16
CA ILE A 136 10.59 1.46 -0.69
C ILE A 136 9.24 1.40 -1.39
N VAL A 137 8.89 0.21 -1.90
CA VAL A 137 7.65 0.01 -2.62
C VAL A 137 6.62 -0.70 -1.75
N PHE A 138 5.40 -0.18 -1.78
CA PHE A 138 4.22 -0.79 -1.17
C PHE A 138 3.19 -1.11 -2.26
N LEU A 139 2.78 -2.37 -2.31
CA LEU A 139 1.74 -2.87 -3.19
C LEU A 139 0.55 -3.37 -2.36
N HIS A 140 -0.66 -3.34 -2.92
CA HIS A 140 -1.76 -4.08 -2.31
C HIS A 140 -1.68 -5.55 -2.68
N TYR A 141 -1.69 -5.86 -3.99
CA TYR A 141 -1.55 -7.23 -4.46
C TYR A 141 -0.10 -7.75 -4.37
N PRO A 142 0.10 -9.04 -4.06
CA PRO A 142 1.41 -9.67 -4.15
C PRO A 142 1.91 -9.64 -5.61
N PRO A 143 3.18 -9.32 -5.89
CA PRO A 143 3.72 -9.39 -7.25
C PRO A 143 4.01 -10.83 -7.70
N ILE A 144 4.06 -11.76 -6.76
CA ILE A 144 4.21 -13.20 -6.99
C ILE A 144 3.28 -13.94 -6.03
N TYR A 145 2.48 -14.84 -6.56
CA TYR A 145 1.59 -15.68 -5.75
C TYR A 145 1.39 -17.04 -6.41
N MET A 146 1.72 -18.11 -5.69
CA MET A 146 1.80 -19.46 -6.26
C MET A 146 2.74 -19.48 -7.49
N GLU A 147 2.25 -19.93 -8.65
CA GLU A 147 3.00 -19.97 -9.91
C GLU A 147 2.85 -18.68 -10.74
N GLN A 148 2.01 -17.77 -10.29
CA GLN A 148 1.69 -16.54 -11.02
C GLN A 148 2.69 -15.42 -10.69
N ARG A 149 3.06 -14.66 -11.71
CA ARG A 149 4.01 -13.55 -11.63
C ARG A 149 3.47 -12.34 -12.35
N ALA A 150 3.38 -11.22 -11.68
CA ALA A 150 3.10 -9.92 -12.30
C ALA A 150 4.39 -9.38 -12.94
N GLN A 151 4.80 -9.96 -14.08
CA GLN A 151 6.13 -9.76 -14.65
C GLN A 151 6.46 -8.29 -14.90
N HIS A 152 5.54 -7.49 -15.46
CA HIS A 152 5.75 -6.06 -15.69
C HIS A 152 6.03 -5.28 -14.39
N ILE A 153 5.42 -5.67 -13.27
CA ILE A 153 5.69 -5.06 -11.96
C ILE A 153 7.08 -5.46 -11.48
N LEU A 154 7.44 -6.75 -11.57
CA LEU A 154 8.76 -7.25 -11.18
C LEU A 154 9.88 -6.59 -12.00
N ASP A 155 9.70 -6.47 -13.30
CA ASP A 155 10.64 -5.78 -14.19
C ASP A 155 10.80 -4.30 -13.80
N THR A 156 9.70 -3.64 -13.42
CA THR A 156 9.75 -2.25 -12.93
C THR A 156 10.52 -2.14 -11.62
N LEU A 157 10.30 -3.05 -10.66
CA LEU A 157 11.05 -3.05 -9.40
C LEU A 157 12.56 -3.19 -9.66
N LYS A 158 12.97 -4.06 -10.60
CA LYS A 158 14.38 -4.25 -10.99
C LYS A 158 14.94 -3.04 -11.73
N GLU A 159 14.20 -2.48 -12.69
CA GLU A 159 14.61 -1.29 -13.47
C GLU A 159 14.95 -0.10 -12.54
N TYR A 160 14.22 0.05 -11.44
CA TYR A 160 14.42 1.13 -10.47
C TYR A 160 15.30 0.74 -9.27
N ASP A 161 15.98 -0.42 -9.34
CA ASP A 161 16.85 -0.95 -8.29
C ASP A 161 16.18 -1.01 -6.90
N ILE A 162 14.91 -1.39 -6.86
CA ILE A 162 14.16 -1.52 -5.61
C ILE A 162 14.68 -2.73 -4.83
N LYS A 163 15.05 -2.50 -3.58
CA LYS A 163 15.58 -3.54 -2.68
C LYS A 163 14.51 -4.11 -1.75
N ARG A 164 13.44 -3.36 -1.48
CA ARG A 164 12.37 -3.78 -0.55
C ARG A 164 10.99 -3.50 -1.11
N CYS A 165 10.14 -4.54 -1.05
CA CYS A 165 8.75 -4.47 -1.48
C CYS A 165 7.83 -5.10 -0.43
N TYR A 166 6.93 -4.30 0.09
CA TYR A 166 5.90 -4.72 1.04
C TYR A 166 4.58 -4.87 0.30
N TYR A 167 3.77 -5.88 0.68
CA TYR A 167 2.48 -6.10 0.05
C TYR A 167 1.45 -6.68 1.03
N GLY A 168 0.16 -6.51 0.72
CA GLY A 168 -0.96 -6.96 1.52
C GLY A 168 -1.80 -8.04 0.84
N HIS A 169 -3.13 -7.87 0.87
CA HIS A 169 -4.17 -8.65 0.20
C HIS A 169 -4.36 -10.09 0.69
N LEU A 170 -3.29 -10.83 0.94
CA LEU A 170 -3.38 -12.25 1.34
C LEU A 170 -3.79 -12.37 2.81
N HIS A 171 -4.98 -12.90 3.04
CA HIS A 171 -5.53 -13.15 4.37
C HIS A 171 -5.77 -14.63 4.63
N GLY A 172 -5.69 -15.02 5.90
CA GLY A 172 -5.90 -16.38 6.36
C GLY A 172 -4.74 -17.33 6.05
N LYS A 173 -4.53 -18.31 6.92
CA LYS A 173 -3.40 -19.25 6.84
C LYS A 173 -3.29 -19.99 5.50
N LYS A 174 -4.44 -20.29 4.86
CA LYS A 174 -4.48 -21.00 3.58
C LYS A 174 -3.83 -20.19 2.45
N ASN A 175 -4.09 -18.89 2.38
CA ASN A 175 -3.55 -18.01 1.33
C ASN A 175 -2.13 -17.56 1.67
N MET A 176 -1.89 -17.17 2.93
CA MET A 176 -0.59 -16.68 3.39
C MET A 176 0.56 -17.71 3.23
N ARG A 177 0.27 -19.01 3.20
CA ARG A 177 1.30 -20.04 3.00
C ARG A 177 2.00 -19.97 1.64
N PHE A 178 1.39 -19.29 0.67
CA PHE A 178 1.95 -19.08 -0.67
C PHE A 178 2.57 -17.70 -0.85
N ALA A 179 2.58 -16.88 0.21
CA ALA A 179 3.23 -15.59 0.19
C ALA A 179 4.75 -15.76 0.04
N ILE A 180 5.35 -14.95 -0.82
CA ILE A 180 6.80 -14.85 -0.90
C ILE A 180 7.28 -13.87 0.16
N GLU A 181 8.11 -14.34 1.08
CA GLU A 181 8.75 -13.52 2.10
C GLU A 181 10.27 -13.76 2.08
N GLY A 182 11.03 -12.69 2.34
CA GLY A 182 12.49 -12.70 2.25
C GLY A 182 13.00 -12.36 0.86
N GLU A 183 14.30 -12.61 0.65
CA GLU A 183 14.98 -12.24 -0.60
C GLU A 183 14.59 -13.16 -1.76
N TYR A 184 14.13 -12.54 -2.83
CA TYR A 184 13.86 -13.20 -4.09
C TYR A 184 14.27 -12.29 -5.26
N GLU A 185 15.14 -12.79 -6.13
CA GLU A 185 15.68 -12.05 -7.29
C GLU A 185 16.29 -10.66 -6.92
N GLY A 186 16.92 -10.56 -5.74
CA GLY A 186 17.60 -9.35 -5.26
C GLY A 186 16.67 -8.32 -4.60
N ILE A 187 15.41 -8.68 -4.33
CA ILE A 187 14.41 -7.85 -3.67
C ILE A 187 13.90 -8.58 -2.42
N ASP A 188 13.90 -7.89 -1.28
CA ASP A 188 13.31 -8.40 -0.03
C ASP A 188 11.80 -8.13 -0.03
N PHE A 189 11.01 -9.20 -0.10
CA PHE A 189 9.55 -9.17 -0.08
C PHE A 189 9.00 -9.45 1.31
N LYS A 190 7.95 -8.71 1.70
CA LYS A 190 7.29 -8.94 2.98
C LYS A 190 5.79 -8.77 2.89
N LEU A 191 5.06 -9.79 3.35
CA LEU A 191 3.61 -9.71 3.53
C LEU A 191 3.27 -8.92 4.80
N ILE A 192 2.43 -7.88 4.65
CA ILE A 192 2.02 -6.99 5.75
C ILE A 192 0.50 -6.92 5.94
N SER A 193 -0.23 -7.97 5.55
CA SER A 193 -1.65 -8.08 5.88
C SER A 193 -1.87 -8.06 7.40
N CYS A 194 -2.94 -7.42 7.85
CA CYS A 194 -3.16 -7.16 9.27
C CYS A 194 -3.18 -8.43 10.14
N ASP A 195 -3.77 -9.52 9.65
CA ASP A 195 -3.80 -10.82 10.35
C ASP A 195 -2.42 -11.51 10.34
N ARG A 196 -1.61 -11.34 9.28
CA ARG A 196 -0.21 -11.79 9.22
C ARG A 196 0.62 -11.13 10.31
N LEU A 197 0.40 -9.84 10.53
CA LEU A 197 1.10 -9.04 11.54
C LEU A 197 0.45 -9.11 12.93
N SER A 198 -0.54 -9.98 13.15
CA SER A 198 -1.29 -10.06 14.42
C SER A 198 -1.90 -8.71 14.82
N PHE A 199 -2.28 -7.89 13.82
CA PHE A 199 -2.85 -6.54 13.96
C PHE A 199 -1.90 -5.52 14.62
N MET A 200 -0.59 -5.69 14.43
CA MET A 200 0.43 -4.78 14.95
C MET A 200 1.16 -4.07 13.80
N PRO A 201 1.30 -2.74 13.82
CA PRO A 201 2.23 -2.05 12.95
C PRO A 201 3.66 -2.58 13.14
N ILE A 202 4.40 -2.65 12.04
CA ILE A 202 5.82 -3.03 12.07
C ILE A 202 6.70 -1.86 11.66
N LEU A 203 7.88 -1.79 12.27
CA LEU A 203 8.87 -0.80 11.87
C LEU A 203 9.51 -1.20 10.54
N VAL A 204 9.49 -0.28 9.58
CA VAL A 204 10.22 -0.39 8.31
C VAL A 204 11.62 0.19 8.54
N ARG A 205 12.62 -0.68 8.64
CA ARG A 205 14.02 -0.31 8.90
C ARG A 205 14.75 0.05 7.63
#